data_702a48ef9582dd6f22aa9074fd2ef3c5
#
_entry.id   702a48ef9582dd6f22aa9074fd2ef3c5
#
_cell.length_a   1.000
_cell.length_b   1.000
_cell.length_c   1.000
_cell.angle_alpha   90.00
_cell.angle_beta   90.00
_cell.angle_gamma   90.00
#
_symmetry.space_group_name_H-M   'P 1'
#
loop_
_entity.id
_entity.type
_entity.pdbx_description
1 polymer ?
#
loop_
_entity_poly.entity_id
_entity_poly.type
_entity_poly.pdbx_seq_one_letter_code
_entity_poly.pdbx_strand_id
1 'polypeptide(L)'
;FSPEDQKTHGHHTASAILAQEAFSAAADPNRFPEQLAFVKPWQATRLIWNTSPFFFTNRNLPFDPTGLMAMEAGGYNPLLGKAYTEIASASISMHKSQGVGGAPRRGARKEYFKPLKGQPMTSSLFEGVDTTWSRVANSESVTAQISQIISKFNPADPATSVPELLKLRQAVSGIKDESWIPEKKAQLDKI
;
A
#
# COMPACT_ATOMS: atom_id res chain seq x y z
N PHE A 1 -14.71 0.88 3.85
CA PHE A 1 -16.11 1.07 4.30
C PHE A 1 -16.24 2.45 4.92
N SER A 2 -17.45 3.04 4.89
CA SER A 2 -17.76 4.31 5.55
C SER A 2 -18.47 4.05 6.87
N PRO A 3 -18.19 4.80 7.95
CA PRO A 3 -18.94 4.71 9.19
C PRO A 3 -20.39 5.22 9.06
N GLU A 4 -20.65 6.05 8.03
CA GLU A 4 -21.96 6.63 7.74
C GLU A 4 -22.83 5.71 6.88
N ASP A 5 -22.24 4.67 6.29
CA ASP A 5 -22.95 3.75 5.39
C ASP A 5 -23.65 2.63 6.17
N GLN A 6 -24.90 2.85 6.51
CA GLN A 6 -25.74 1.89 7.24
C GLN A 6 -26.18 0.67 6.38
N LYS A 7 -25.80 0.61 5.11
CA LYS A 7 -26.18 -0.48 4.19
C LYS A 7 -25.11 -1.57 4.07
N THR A 8 -24.04 -1.48 4.86
CA THR A 8 -23.02 -2.52 4.98
C THR A 8 -23.28 -3.43 6.18
N HIS A 9 -22.61 -4.57 6.24
CA HIS A 9 -22.66 -5.42 7.43
C HIS A 9 -22.10 -4.70 8.66
N GLY A 10 -22.68 -4.92 9.84
CA GLY A 10 -22.33 -4.19 11.06
C GLY A 10 -20.85 -4.22 11.42
N HIS A 11 -20.15 -5.34 11.17
CA HIS A 11 -18.71 -5.44 11.42
C HIS A 11 -17.87 -4.56 10.48
N HIS A 12 -18.32 -4.28 9.26
CA HIS A 12 -17.65 -3.34 8.36
C HIS A 12 -17.81 -1.90 8.85
N THR A 13 -19.00 -1.55 9.29
CA THR A 13 -19.29 -0.23 9.88
C THR A 13 -18.49 -0.04 11.17
N ALA A 14 -18.47 -1.04 12.06
CA ALA A 14 -17.69 -1.02 13.29
C ALA A 14 -16.18 -0.84 12.99
N SER A 15 -15.63 -1.56 12.03
CA SER A 15 -14.22 -1.40 11.61
C SER A 15 -13.92 0.00 11.12
N ALA A 16 -14.84 0.63 10.39
CA ALA A 16 -14.65 2.00 9.90
C ALA A 16 -14.69 3.04 11.04
N ILE A 17 -15.56 2.84 12.03
CA ILE A 17 -15.61 3.68 13.25
C ILE A 17 -14.32 3.51 14.05
N LEU A 18 -13.92 2.27 14.33
CA LEU A 18 -12.71 1.97 15.08
C LEU A 18 -11.44 2.51 14.41
N ALA A 19 -11.36 2.49 13.08
CA ALA A 19 -10.23 3.08 12.36
C ALA A 19 -10.14 4.61 12.61
N GLN A 20 -11.26 5.30 12.69
CA GLN A 20 -11.27 6.74 13.00
C GLN A 20 -10.93 7.04 14.45
N GLU A 21 -11.33 6.19 15.38
CA GLU A 21 -10.95 6.30 16.80
C GLU A 21 -9.46 5.99 16.98
N ALA A 22 -8.98 4.90 16.37
CA ALA A 22 -7.58 4.46 16.44
C ALA A 22 -6.61 5.51 15.88
N PHE A 23 -7.01 6.31 14.89
CA PHE A 23 -6.19 7.38 14.32
C PHE A 23 -5.68 8.36 15.39
N SER A 24 -6.51 8.71 16.36
CA SER A 24 -6.14 9.60 17.46
C SER A 24 -5.60 8.82 18.67
N ALA A 25 -6.19 7.66 18.96
CA ALA A 25 -5.81 6.84 20.12
C ALA A 25 -4.37 6.31 20.02
N ALA A 26 -3.89 5.98 18.84
CA ALA A 26 -2.53 5.48 18.63
C ALA A 26 -1.44 6.52 18.93
N ALA A 27 -1.77 7.81 18.85
CA ALA A 27 -0.86 8.90 19.17
C ALA A 27 -0.93 9.37 20.63
N ASP A 28 -1.97 8.99 21.36
CA ASP A 28 -2.20 9.44 22.73
C ASP A 28 -1.54 8.48 23.74
N PRO A 29 -0.46 8.91 24.44
CA PRO A 29 0.21 8.06 25.41
C PRO A 29 -0.65 7.74 26.65
N ASN A 30 -1.75 8.45 26.88
CA ASN A 30 -2.63 8.25 28.01
C ASN A 30 -3.77 7.26 27.72
N ARG A 31 -3.97 6.91 26.44
CA ARG A 31 -5.10 6.06 26.04
C ARG A 31 -4.93 4.59 26.46
N PHE A 32 -3.71 4.06 26.32
CA PHE A 32 -3.36 2.68 26.67
C PHE A 32 -1.96 2.65 27.29
N PRO A 33 -1.75 3.25 28.48
CA PRO A 33 -0.42 3.46 29.06
C PRO A 33 0.34 2.14 29.32
N GLU A 34 -0.37 1.05 29.58
CA GLU A 34 0.24 -0.28 29.79
C GLU A 34 0.95 -0.83 28.55
N GLN A 35 0.58 -0.37 27.36
CA GLN A 35 1.23 -0.78 26.10
C GLN A 35 2.57 -0.10 25.88
N LEU A 36 2.84 1.01 26.57
CA LEU A 36 4.09 1.77 26.39
C LEU A 36 5.34 1.02 26.85
N ALA A 37 5.17 -0.08 27.59
CA ALA A 37 6.26 -1.01 27.89
C ALA A 37 6.77 -1.76 26.64
N PHE A 38 5.97 -1.84 25.58
CA PHE A 38 6.25 -2.64 24.37
C PHE A 38 6.31 -1.80 23.12
N VAL A 39 5.55 -0.70 23.04
CA VAL A 39 5.41 0.14 21.83
C VAL A 39 5.49 1.61 22.19
N LYS A 40 5.76 2.46 21.19
CA LYS A 40 5.71 3.93 21.32
C LYS A 40 4.44 4.47 20.69
N PRO A 41 3.90 5.60 21.18
CA PRO A 41 2.83 6.30 20.48
C PRO A 41 3.22 6.61 19.05
N TRP A 42 2.28 6.48 18.14
CA TRP A 42 2.52 6.73 16.72
C TRP A 42 1.33 7.45 16.08
N GLN A 43 1.59 8.57 15.42
CA GLN A 43 0.58 9.33 14.70
C GLN A 43 0.62 8.96 13.22
N ALA A 44 -0.46 8.38 12.71
CA ALA A 44 -0.65 8.22 11.28
C ALA A 44 -0.72 9.57 10.57
N THR A 45 -0.11 9.70 9.41
CA THR A 45 -0.13 10.94 8.62
C THR A 45 -1.54 11.28 8.17
N ARG A 46 -2.31 10.29 7.74
CA ARG A 46 -3.70 10.46 7.32
C ARG A 46 -4.48 9.16 7.40
N LEU A 47 -5.78 9.31 7.48
CA LEU A 47 -6.76 8.25 7.31
C LEU A 47 -7.55 8.52 6.04
N ILE A 48 -7.61 7.52 5.15
CA ILE A 48 -8.22 7.65 3.84
C ILE A 48 -9.29 6.56 3.68
N TRP A 49 -10.42 6.93 3.13
CA TRP A 49 -11.42 5.97 2.68
C TRP A 49 -11.22 5.69 1.18
N ASN A 50 -10.91 4.45 0.82
CA ASN A 50 -10.99 3.99 -0.55
C ASN A 50 -12.48 3.78 -0.89
N THR A 51 -13.00 4.63 -1.75
CA THR A 51 -14.37 4.56 -2.26
C THR A 51 -14.36 4.12 -3.71
N SER A 52 -15.09 3.06 -4.05
CA SER A 52 -15.14 2.52 -5.41
C SER A 52 -16.51 2.78 -6.04
N PRO A 53 -16.58 3.10 -7.35
CA PRO A 53 -17.83 3.16 -8.09
C PRO A 53 -18.71 1.92 -7.90
N PHE A 54 -18.07 0.76 -7.71
CA PHE A 54 -18.77 -0.51 -7.46
C PHE A 54 -19.76 -0.44 -6.30
N PHE A 55 -19.44 0.22 -5.19
CA PHE A 55 -20.34 0.33 -4.04
C PHE A 55 -21.59 1.17 -4.32
N PHE A 56 -21.51 2.04 -5.29
CA PHE A 56 -22.61 2.92 -5.71
C PHE A 56 -23.47 2.24 -6.80
N THR A 57 -22.82 1.72 -7.83
CA THR A 57 -23.52 1.08 -8.96
C THR A 57 -24.33 -0.15 -8.53
N ASN A 58 -23.80 -0.98 -7.65
CA ASN A 58 -24.53 -2.13 -7.10
C ASN A 58 -25.78 -1.75 -6.29
N ARG A 59 -25.93 -0.48 -5.96
CA ARG A 59 -27.09 0.05 -5.19
C ARG A 59 -27.96 0.99 -6.00
N ASN A 60 -27.71 1.06 -7.31
CA ASN A 60 -28.34 2.04 -8.21
C ASN A 60 -28.19 3.49 -7.74
N LEU A 61 -27.06 3.81 -7.10
CA LEU A 61 -26.71 5.15 -6.67
C LEU A 61 -25.73 5.79 -7.66
N PRO A 62 -25.84 7.09 -7.93
CA PRO A 62 -24.84 7.78 -8.73
C PRO A 62 -23.51 7.84 -7.99
N PHE A 63 -22.42 7.63 -8.72
CA PHE A 63 -21.08 7.86 -8.20
C PHE A 63 -20.58 9.24 -8.65
N ASP A 64 -20.30 10.12 -7.70
CA ASP A 64 -19.70 11.42 -7.96
C ASP A 64 -18.23 11.42 -7.53
N PRO A 65 -17.27 11.51 -8.48
CA PRO A 65 -15.84 11.58 -8.19
C PRO A 65 -15.36 12.98 -7.79
N THR A 66 -16.23 13.99 -7.77
CA THR A 66 -15.85 15.38 -7.47
C THR A 66 -15.19 15.47 -6.08
N GLY A 67 -14.01 16.09 -6.03
CA GLY A 67 -13.25 16.24 -4.78
C GLY A 67 -12.58 14.96 -4.26
N LEU A 68 -12.67 13.86 -4.99
CA LEU A 68 -11.94 12.64 -4.66
C LEU A 68 -10.57 12.61 -5.37
N MET A 69 -9.56 12.08 -4.70
CA MET A 69 -8.31 11.75 -5.36
C MET A 69 -8.47 10.45 -6.15
N ALA A 70 -8.07 10.47 -7.41
CA ALA A 70 -8.06 9.28 -8.27
C ALA A 70 -6.63 8.74 -8.43
N MET A 71 -6.51 7.40 -8.40
CA MET A 71 -5.26 6.71 -8.70
C MET A 71 -5.53 5.63 -9.75
N GLU A 72 -4.63 5.51 -10.73
CA GLU A 72 -4.67 4.41 -11.70
C GLU A 72 -4.15 3.12 -11.04
N ALA A 73 -5.00 2.13 -10.92
CA ALA A 73 -4.71 0.84 -10.29
C ALA A 73 -4.63 -0.33 -11.28
N GLY A 74 -4.82 -0.07 -12.58
CA GLY A 74 -4.81 -1.10 -13.64
C GLY A 74 -3.46 -1.33 -14.31
N GLY A 75 -2.39 -0.69 -13.81
CA GLY A 75 -1.06 -0.74 -14.41
C GLY A 75 -0.53 -2.17 -14.56
N TYR A 76 0.26 -2.38 -15.61
CA TYR A 76 0.95 -3.64 -15.87
C TYR A 76 2.34 -3.64 -15.24
N ASN A 77 2.69 -4.71 -14.54
CA ASN A 77 4.02 -4.92 -13.99
C ASN A 77 4.80 -5.88 -14.90
N PRO A 78 5.81 -5.40 -15.65
CA PRO A 78 6.56 -6.23 -16.59
C PRO A 78 7.42 -7.30 -15.89
N LEU A 79 7.86 -7.07 -14.65
CA LEU A 79 8.63 -8.06 -13.89
C LEU A 79 7.77 -9.26 -13.49
N LEU A 80 6.51 -9.01 -13.17
CA LEU A 80 5.57 -10.06 -12.77
C LEU A 80 4.79 -10.63 -13.97
N GLY A 81 4.88 -10.00 -15.14
CA GLY A 81 4.11 -10.37 -16.32
C GLY A 81 2.58 -10.25 -16.14
N LYS A 82 2.13 -9.40 -15.21
CA LYS A 82 0.72 -9.28 -14.80
C LYS A 82 0.33 -7.84 -14.54
N ALA A 83 -0.93 -7.52 -14.81
CA ALA A 83 -1.52 -6.29 -14.31
C ALA A 83 -1.81 -6.39 -12.80
N TYR A 84 -1.77 -5.27 -12.09
CA TYR A 84 -2.11 -5.26 -10.65
C TYR A 84 -3.54 -5.72 -10.39
N THR A 85 -4.45 -5.50 -11.31
CA THR A 85 -5.83 -6.01 -11.26
C THR A 85 -5.91 -7.54 -11.41
N GLU A 86 -4.99 -8.17 -12.14
CA GLU A 86 -4.89 -9.63 -12.20
C GLU A 86 -4.38 -10.20 -10.87
N ILE A 87 -3.40 -9.55 -10.24
CA ILE A 87 -2.88 -9.93 -8.92
C ILE A 87 -3.98 -9.79 -7.87
N ALA A 88 -4.72 -8.68 -7.89
CA ALA A 88 -5.85 -8.46 -7.00
C ALA A 88 -6.97 -9.50 -7.19
N SER A 89 -7.27 -9.87 -8.44
CA SER A 89 -8.26 -10.93 -8.74
C SER A 89 -7.83 -12.29 -8.20
N ALA A 90 -6.55 -12.64 -8.33
CA ALA A 90 -6.01 -13.87 -7.76
C ALA A 90 -6.12 -13.86 -6.22
N SER A 91 -5.81 -12.75 -5.57
CA SER A 91 -5.91 -12.59 -4.12
C SER A 91 -7.36 -12.74 -3.63
N ILE A 92 -8.30 -12.02 -4.23
CA ILE A 92 -9.72 -12.08 -3.81
C ILE A 92 -10.33 -13.45 -4.06
N SER A 93 -9.88 -14.18 -5.08
CA SER A 93 -10.33 -15.55 -5.38
C SER A 93 -9.95 -16.55 -4.30
N MET A 94 -9.07 -16.20 -3.38
CA MET A 94 -8.75 -17.03 -2.20
C MET A 94 -9.87 -17.01 -1.14
N HIS A 95 -10.80 -16.10 -1.21
CA HIS A 95 -12.01 -16.03 -0.33
C HIS A 95 -13.07 -17.05 -0.78
N LYS A 96 -12.69 -18.31 -0.81
CA LYS A 96 -13.51 -19.40 -1.41
C LYS A 96 -14.84 -19.60 -0.71
N SER A 97 -14.89 -19.42 0.62
CA SER A 97 -16.12 -19.56 1.40
C SER A 97 -17.15 -18.45 1.17
N GLN A 98 -16.72 -17.31 0.60
CA GLN A 98 -17.60 -16.16 0.35
C GLN A 98 -18.11 -16.11 -1.10
N GLY A 99 -17.65 -17.01 -1.96
CA GLY A 99 -18.05 -17.02 -3.37
C GLY A 99 -17.63 -15.76 -4.15
N VAL A 100 -16.63 -15.01 -3.64
CA VAL A 100 -16.09 -13.83 -4.30
C VAL A 100 -14.90 -14.20 -5.17
N GLY A 101 -14.69 -13.40 -6.22
CA GLY A 101 -13.66 -13.61 -7.22
C GLY A 101 -14.29 -13.56 -8.61
N GLY A 102 -13.48 -13.65 -9.63
CA GLY A 102 -13.92 -13.59 -11.02
C GLY A 102 -12.74 -13.63 -11.98
N ALA A 103 -13.05 -13.58 -13.28
CA ALA A 103 -12.03 -13.52 -14.31
C ALA A 103 -11.11 -12.32 -14.09
N PRO A 104 -9.80 -12.50 -14.23
CA PRO A 104 -8.85 -11.41 -14.16
C PRO A 104 -9.19 -10.35 -15.22
N ARG A 105 -9.13 -9.09 -14.82
CA ARG A 105 -9.34 -7.96 -15.73
C ARG A 105 -8.03 -7.26 -15.97
N ARG A 106 -7.83 -6.84 -17.22
CA ARG A 106 -6.69 -5.99 -17.65
C ARG A 106 -7.22 -4.64 -18.12
N GLY A 107 -6.33 -3.65 -18.16
CA GLY A 107 -6.62 -2.32 -18.63
C GLY A 107 -6.76 -1.30 -17.50
N ALA A 108 -7.04 -0.06 -17.89
CA ALA A 108 -7.14 1.07 -16.98
C ALA A 108 -8.23 0.85 -15.94
N ARG A 109 -7.89 1.10 -14.67
CA ARG A 109 -8.81 1.05 -13.55
C ARG A 109 -8.50 2.16 -12.56
N LYS A 110 -9.42 3.08 -12.41
CA LYS A 110 -9.30 4.14 -11.42
C LYS A 110 -9.91 3.71 -10.08
N GLU A 111 -9.15 3.90 -9.03
CA GLU A 111 -9.62 3.85 -7.65
C GLU A 111 -9.68 5.28 -7.09
N TYR A 112 -10.62 5.51 -6.19
CA TYR A 112 -10.92 6.83 -5.67
C TYR A 112 -10.78 6.86 -4.15
N PHE A 113 -10.28 7.99 -3.63
CA PHE A 113 -9.92 8.11 -2.23
C PHE A 113 -10.43 9.43 -1.66
N LYS A 114 -11.10 9.33 -0.52
CA LYS A 114 -11.57 10.47 0.27
C LYS A 114 -10.73 10.59 1.54
N PRO A 115 -10.11 11.76 1.81
CA PRO A 115 -9.46 11.97 3.10
C PRO A 115 -10.52 12.05 4.20
N LEU A 116 -10.28 11.38 5.32
CA LEU A 116 -11.16 11.39 6.50
C LEU A 116 -10.52 12.16 7.65
N LYS A 117 -9.23 11.96 7.90
CA LYS A 117 -8.47 12.63 8.98
C LYS A 117 -7.02 12.85 8.58
N GLY A 118 -6.36 13.76 9.26
CA GLY A 118 -4.93 14.03 9.12
C GLY A 118 -4.61 15.03 8.03
N GLN A 119 -3.39 14.92 7.48
CA GLN A 119 -2.89 15.87 6.48
C GLN A 119 -3.66 15.75 5.15
N PRO A 120 -3.96 16.87 4.49
CA PRO A 120 -4.57 16.85 3.16
C PRO A 120 -3.66 16.13 2.15
N MET A 121 -4.25 15.70 1.06
CA MET A 121 -3.55 15.17 -0.12
C MET A 121 -4.10 15.86 -1.36
N THR A 122 -3.22 16.35 -2.21
CA THR A 122 -3.59 17.10 -3.41
C THR A 122 -3.08 16.43 -4.70
N SER A 123 -1.93 15.80 -4.63
CA SER A 123 -1.23 15.23 -5.80
C SER A 123 -1.00 13.71 -5.67
N SER A 124 -0.90 13.18 -4.44
CA SER A 124 -0.58 11.76 -4.20
C SER A 124 -1.14 11.29 -2.87
N LEU A 125 -1.51 10.01 -2.80
CA LEU A 125 -1.86 9.33 -1.54
C LEU A 125 -0.70 9.36 -0.52
N PHE A 126 0.54 9.44 -1.01
CA PHE A 126 1.76 9.43 -0.22
C PHE A 126 2.37 10.83 -0.03
N GLU A 127 1.62 11.89 -0.37
CA GLU A 127 2.09 13.26 -0.19
C GLU A 127 2.50 13.51 1.28
N GLY A 128 3.72 14.03 1.47
CA GLY A 128 4.30 14.24 2.80
C GLY A 128 4.75 12.97 3.52
N VAL A 129 4.70 11.80 2.87
CA VAL A 129 5.22 10.54 3.40
C VAL A 129 6.46 10.15 2.61
N ASP A 130 7.59 10.03 3.29
CA ASP A 130 8.79 9.49 2.67
C ASP A 130 8.65 7.98 2.47
N THR A 131 8.48 7.56 1.21
CA THR A 131 8.38 6.16 0.80
C THR A 131 9.72 5.61 0.29
N THR A 132 10.81 6.38 0.41
CA THR A 132 12.12 6.03 -0.11
C THR A 132 13.04 5.43 0.95
N TRP A 133 14.21 5.00 0.53
CA TRP A 133 15.25 4.52 1.44
C TRP A 133 15.85 5.63 2.32
N SER A 134 15.66 6.91 1.99
CA SER A 134 16.21 8.03 2.76
C SER A 134 15.76 8.05 4.24
N ARG A 135 14.67 7.39 4.56
CA ARG A 135 14.21 7.18 5.95
C ARG A 135 15.01 6.13 6.74
N VAL A 136 15.90 5.39 6.07
CA VAL A 136 16.73 4.35 6.68
C VAL A 136 18.15 4.88 6.78
N ALA A 137 18.70 4.96 7.98
CA ALA A 137 20.04 5.47 8.21
C ALA A 137 21.11 4.64 7.45
N ASN A 138 22.08 5.32 6.85
CA ASN A 138 23.17 4.73 6.07
C ASN A 138 22.71 3.95 4.82
N SER A 139 21.64 4.38 4.19
CA SER A 139 21.06 3.72 3.00
C SER A 139 21.37 4.41 1.67
N GLU A 140 22.20 5.46 1.65
CA GLU A 140 22.49 6.28 0.47
C GLU A 140 23.05 5.44 -0.68
N SER A 141 23.98 4.53 -0.36
CA SER A 141 24.55 3.60 -1.35
C SER A 141 23.53 2.62 -1.92
N VAL A 142 22.57 2.18 -1.10
CA VAL A 142 21.48 1.31 -1.53
C VAL A 142 20.56 2.05 -2.50
N THR A 143 20.19 3.29 -2.19
CA THR A 143 19.37 4.13 -3.06
C THR A 143 20.03 4.32 -4.44
N ALA A 144 21.33 4.61 -4.47
CA ALA A 144 22.08 4.78 -5.70
C ALA A 144 22.12 3.48 -6.53
N GLN A 145 22.38 2.35 -5.88
CA GLN A 145 22.41 1.04 -6.55
C GLN A 145 21.03 0.65 -7.13
N ILE A 146 19.95 0.86 -6.39
CA ILE A 146 18.59 0.61 -6.88
C ILE A 146 18.31 1.44 -8.13
N SER A 147 18.62 2.74 -8.10
CA SER A 147 18.41 3.64 -9.23
C SER A 147 19.21 3.20 -10.47
N GLN A 148 20.45 2.74 -10.25
CA GLN A 148 21.30 2.23 -11.32
C GLN A 148 20.74 0.93 -11.92
N ILE A 149 20.28 -0.01 -11.11
CA ILE A 149 19.68 -1.27 -11.58
C ILE A 149 18.43 -0.96 -12.41
N ILE A 150 17.54 -0.11 -11.90
CA ILE A 150 16.31 0.28 -12.61
C ILE A 150 16.64 0.93 -13.95
N SER A 151 17.62 1.85 -13.99
CA SER A 151 17.98 2.56 -15.23
C SER A 151 18.59 1.67 -16.30
N LYS A 152 19.22 0.56 -15.91
CA LYS A 152 19.88 -0.39 -16.80
C LYS A 152 19.06 -1.64 -17.10
N PHE A 153 17.89 -1.77 -16.46
CA PHE A 153 17.06 -2.97 -16.61
C PHE A 153 16.63 -3.17 -18.06
N ASN A 154 16.92 -4.36 -18.58
CA ASN A 154 16.51 -4.78 -19.91
C ASN A 154 15.41 -5.88 -19.78
N PRO A 155 14.14 -5.57 -20.11
CA PRO A 155 13.07 -6.56 -20.01
C PRO A 155 13.19 -7.72 -21.03
N ALA A 156 14.00 -7.56 -22.09
CA ALA A 156 14.28 -8.63 -23.04
C ALA A 156 15.37 -9.61 -22.53
N ASP A 157 16.21 -9.17 -21.60
CA ASP A 157 17.26 -9.98 -20.97
C ASP A 157 17.39 -9.59 -19.49
N PRO A 158 16.45 -9.98 -18.64
CA PRO A 158 16.43 -9.60 -17.23
C PRO A 158 17.60 -10.21 -16.42
N ALA A 159 18.18 -11.33 -16.88
CA ALA A 159 19.27 -12.00 -16.21
C ALA A 159 20.53 -11.14 -16.10
N THR A 160 20.73 -10.16 -17.00
CA THR A 160 21.84 -9.20 -16.92
C THR A 160 21.83 -8.35 -15.66
N SER A 161 20.70 -8.23 -14.96
CA SER A 161 20.58 -7.49 -13.69
C SER A 161 21.06 -8.29 -12.46
N VAL A 162 21.18 -9.62 -12.56
CA VAL A 162 21.50 -10.50 -11.42
C VAL A 162 22.79 -10.12 -10.70
N PRO A 163 23.92 -9.83 -11.37
CA PRO A 163 25.16 -9.43 -10.67
C PRO A 163 24.99 -8.18 -9.80
N GLU A 164 24.25 -7.18 -10.28
CA GLU A 164 24.01 -5.95 -9.53
C GLU A 164 22.98 -6.15 -8.40
N LEU A 165 21.99 -7.02 -8.60
CA LEU A 165 21.04 -7.42 -7.54
C LEU A 165 21.76 -8.15 -6.40
N LEU A 166 22.74 -9.00 -6.68
CA LEU A 166 23.55 -9.66 -5.65
C LEU A 166 24.40 -8.66 -4.85
N LYS A 167 25.00 -7.65 -5.51
CA LYS A 167 25.70 -6.56 -4.84
C LYS A 167 24.76 -5.74 -3.96
N LEU A 168 23.57 -5.40 -4.48
CA LEU A 168 22.54 -4.70 -3.72
C LEU A 168 22.11 -5.50 -2.48
N ARG A 169 21.90 -6.81 -2.62
CA ARG A 169 21.57 -7.70 -1.51
C ARG A 169 22.65 -7.69 -0.41
N GLN A 170 23.89 -7.68 -0.80
CA GLN A 170 25.02 -7.57 0.14
C GLN A 170 25.03 -6.19 0.84
N ALA A 171 24.84 -5.10 0.09
CA ALA A 171 24.76 -3.76 0.64
C ALA A 171 23.61 -3.61 1.65
N VAL A 172 22.42 -4.10 1.31
CA VAL A 172 21.25 -4.13 2.21
C VAL A 172 21.55 -4.93 3.47
N SER A 173 22.29 -6.05 3.37
CA SER A 173 22.65 -6.87 4.54
C SER A 173 23.59 -6.16 5.52
N GLY A 174 24.30 -5.13 5.08
CA GLY A 174 25.19 -4.30 5.91
C GLY A 174 24.47 -3.21 6.71
N ILE A 175 23.19 -2.96 6.44
CA ILE A 175 22.40 -1.95 7.15
C ILE A 175 21.86 -2.55 8.45
N LYS A 176 21.98 -1.78 9.53
CA LYS A 176 21.47 -2.16 10.85
C LYS A 176 20.03 -1.66 11.03
N ASP A 177 19.06 -2.41 10.56
CA ASP A 177 17.64 -2.20 10.83
C ASP A 177 16.98 -3.57 10.96
N GLU A 178 16.62 -3.93 12.18
CA GLU A 178 16.12 -5.28 12.51
C GLU A 178 14.71 -5.54 11.97
N SER A 179 13.94 -4.49 11.71
CA SER A 179 12.55 -4.63 11.28
C SER A 179 12.42 -4.71 9.75
N TRP A 180 13.20 -3.94 9.02
CA TRP A 180 13.02 -3.74 7.58
C TRP A 180 13.96 -4.57 6.69
N ILE A 181 15.20 -4.78 7.15
CA ILE A 181 16.21 -5.47 6.36
C ILE A 181 15.86 -6.93 6.05
N PRO A 182 15.32 -7.75 6.98
CA PRO A 182 14.91 -9.11 6.66
C PRO A 182 13.89 -9.16 5.52
N GLU A 183 12.90 -8.26 5.55
CA GLU A 183 11.88 -8.18 4.51
C GLU A 183 12.46 -7.77 3.15
N LYS A 184 13.38 -6.80 3.12
CA LYS A 184 14.02 -6.36 1.88
C LYS A 184 14.95 -7.41 1.29
N LYS A 185 15.63 -8.16 2.11
CA LYS A 185 16.41 -9.32 1.65
C LYS A 185 15.52 -10.39 1.04
N ALA A 186 14.41 -10.73 1.71
CA ALA A 186 13.46 -11.70 1.19
C ALA A 186 12.81 -11.25 -0.14
N GLN A 187 12.63 -9.94 -0.35
CA GLN A 187 12.18 -9.38 -1.63
C GLN A 187 13.24 -9.56 -2.72
N LEU A 188 14.51 -9.28 -2.44
CA LEU A 188 15.62 -9.46 -3.38
C LEU A 188 15.86 -10.93 -3.73
N ASP A 189 15.63 -11.85 -2.77
CA ASP A 189 15.79 -13.30 -2.97
C ASP A 189 14.69 -13.90 -3.88
N LYS A 190 13.62 -13.14 -4.17
CA LYS A 190 12.52 -13.53 -5.06
C LYS A 190 12.68 -13.04 -6.50
N ILE A 191 13.58 -12.11 -6.74
CA ILE A 191 13.88 -11.56 -8.07
C ILE A 191 14.97 -12.42 -8.73
#